data_3f59dde3c293cc1114c7b90f1eb09ab1
#
_entry.id   3f59dde3c293cc1114c7b90f1eb09ab1
#
_cell.length_a   1.000
_cell.length_b   1.000
_cell.length_c   1.000
_cell.angle_alpha   90.00
_cell.angle_beta   90.00
_cell.angle_gamma   90.00
#
_symmetry.space_group_name_H-M   'P 1'
#
loop_
_entity.id
_entity.type
_entity.pdbx_description
1 polymer ?
#
loop_
_entity_poly.entity_id
_entity_poly.type
_entity_poly.pdbx_seq_one_letter_code
_entity_poly.pdbx_strand_id
1 'polypeptide(L)'
;MSIERHSELDANGLAGIPGLVRCEQFNREALGERITEMTHTVYRHEQVYGPYITIHEHIECPPEKVFAYMANPYSLVEWTYSVRELRPAGRPGLLVGVDSGRTPIYCRTVAHQDALTVDYHCAWDQGDELWMVYLNRIVPAETVLNRPGSVVIWTNCHHPYYDKNPFPWLCSDAKREWVGDWWPLFYAGHTIELENLKLILEHRHRRGLPIGPFLAEAPS
;
A
#
# COMPACT_ATOMS: atom_id res chain seq x y z
N MET A 1 24.47 -31.57 23.73
CA MET A 1 23.99 -30.20 23.53
C MET A 1 22.68 -30.07 22.75
N SER A 2 22.12 -31.16 22.18
CA SER A 2 20.90 -31.10 21.34
C SER A 2 19.60 -31.32 22.16
N ILE A 3 19.66 -32.06 23.27
CA ILE A 3 18.47 -32.47 24.03
C ILE A 3 17.86 -31.34 24.88
N GLU A 4 18.67 -30.43 25.41
CA GLU A 4 18.19 -29.31 26.24
C GLU A 4 17.43 -28.27 25.45
N ARG A 5 17.81 -28.01 24.19
CA ARG A 5 17.10 -27.02 23.33
C ARG A 5 15.71 -27.47 22.88
N HIS A 6 15.50 -28.80 22.73
CA HIS A 6 14.18 -29.32 22.42
C HIS A 6 13.20 -29.15 23.59
N SER A 7 13.69 -29.28 24.82
CA SER A 7 12.86 -29.12 26.02
C SER A 7 12.43 -27.64 26.21
N GLU A 8 13.26 -26.69 25.84
CA GLU A 8 12.90 -25.24 25.88
C GLU A 8 11.81 -24.90 24.86
N LEU A 9 11.86 -25.46 23.66
CA LEU A 9 10.80 -25.25 22.64
C LEU A 9 9.47 -25.85 23.09
N ASP A 10 9.49 -27.06 23.67
CA ASP A 10 8.30 -27.69 24.20
C ASP A 10 7.74 -26.95 25.41
N ALA A 11 8.59 -26.47 26.28
CA ALA A 11 8.18 -25.69 27.45
C ALA A 11 7.51 -24.35 27.07
N ASN A 12 7.89 -23.75 25.95
CA ASN A 12 7.27 -22.51 25.43
C ASN A 12 6.08 -22.78 24.48
N GLY A 13 5.70 -24.04 24.25
CA GLY A 13 4.61 -24.40 23.36
C GLY A 13 4.87 -24.16 21.87
N LEU A 14 6.09 -23.79 21.48
CA LEU A 14 6.41 -23.45 20.09
C LEU A 14 6.47 -24.69 19.19
N ALA A 15 6.98 -25.81 19.69
CA ALA A 15 7.10 -27.05 18.92
C ALA A 15 5.75 -27.64 18.50
N GLY A 16 4.68 -27.31 19.22
CA GLY A 16 3.31 -27.77 18.93
C GLY A 16 2.56 -26.89 17.91
N ILE A 17 3.13 -25.81 17.42
CA ILE A 17 2.45 -24.90 16.47
C ILE A 17 2.58 -25.48 15.04
N PRO A 18 1.48 -25.88 14.40
CA PRO A 18 1.54 -26.45 13.06
C PRO A 18 2.11 -25.44 12.04
N GLY A 19 3.05 -25.90 11.21
CA GLY A 19 3.65 -25.07 10.16
C GLY A 19 4.74 -24.10 10.64
N LEU A 20 5.01 -23.99 11.95
CA LEU A 20 6.11 -23.19 12.46
C LEU A 20 7.44 -23.80 12.01
N VAL A 21 8.31 -22.96 11.40
CA VAL A 21 9.64 -23.36 10.92
C VAL A 21 10.70 -22.65 11.73
N ARG A 22 11.50 -23.40 12.46
CA ARG A 22 12.59 -22.88 13.29
C ARG A 22 13.85 -23.74 13.11
N CYS A 23 15.01 -23.10 13.15
CA CYS A 23 16.29 -23.80 12.96
C CYS A 23 16.58 -24.86 14.03
N GLU A 24 15.92 -24.80 15.19
CA GLU A 24 16.06 -25.79 16.25
C GLU A 24 15.29 -27.09 15.97
N GLN A 25 14.31 -27.05 15.06
CA GLN A 25 13.47 -28.21 14.67
C GLN A 25 14.11 -29.04 13.56
N PHE A 26 15.09 -28.50 12.84
CA PHE A 26 15.75 -29.13 11.71
C PHE A 26 17.27 -29.08 11.88
N ASN A 27 17.97 -30.06 11.33
CA ASN A 27 19.37 -29.83 11.10
C ASN A 27 19.56 -28.77 9.99
N ARG A 28 20.75 -28.18 9.90
CA ARG A 28 21.03 -27.06 8.99
C ARG A 28 20.81 -27.45 7.51
N GLU A 29 21.13 -28.69 7.16
CA GLU A 29 21.01 -29.20 5.79
C GLU A 29 19.54 -29.36 5.38
N ALA A 30 18.71 -30.02 6.19
CA ALA A 30 17.28 -30.18 5.94
C ALA A 30 16.53 -28.85 5.89
N LEU A 31 16.93 -27.85 6.70
CA LEU A 31 16.36 -26.49 6.61
C LEU A 31 16.76 -25.81 5.30
N GLY A 32 18.01 -25.95 4.86
CA GLY A 32 18.49 -25.41 3.59
C GLY A 32 17.75 -26.00 2.39
N GLU A 33 17.53 -27.33 2.38
CA GLU A 33 16.75 -28.01 1.35
C GLU A 33 15.30 -27.49 1.31
N ARG A 34 14.64 -27.37 2.47
CA ARG A 34 13.26 -26.83 2.56
C ARG A 34 13.18 -25.38 2.07
N ILE A 35 14.10 -24.52 2.44
CA ILE A 35 14.15 -23.14 1.96
C ILE A 35 14.34 -23.10 0.44
N THR A 36 15.23 -23.95 -0.09
CA THR A 36 15.46 -24.07 -1.54
C THR A 36 14.20 -24.53 -2.25
N GLU A 37 13.51 -25.54 -1.73
CA GLU A 37 12.23 -26.00 -2.28
C GLU A 37 11.19 -24.87 -2.29
N MET A 38 11.07 -24.12 -1.21
CA MET A 38 10.14 -22.98 -1.13
C MET A 38 10.48 -21.89 -2.15
N THR A 39 11.74 -21.60 -2.41
CA THR A 39 12.14 -20.59 -3.41
C THR A 39 11.83 -21.00 -4.85
N HIS A 40 11.67 -22.28 -5.13
CA HIS A 40 11.25 -22.81 -6.43
C HIS A 40 9.73 -22.93 -6.58
N THR A 41 8.97 -22.62 -5.53
CA THR A 41 7.50 -22.65 -5.58
C THR A 41 6.98 -21.48 -6.41
N VAL A 42 6.25 -21.79 -7.48
CA VAL A 42 5.51 -20.77 -8.23
C VAL A 42 4.18 -20.52 -7.52
N TYR A 43 4.01 -19.30 -7.00
CA TYR A 43 2.77 -18.92 -6.36
C TYR A 43 1.62 -18.89 -7.35
N ARG A 44 0.46 -19.39 -6.95
CA ARG A 44 -0.76 -19.28 -7.74
C ARG A 44 -1.20 -17.83 -7.84
N HIS A 45 -1.91 -17.51 -8.93
CA HIS A 45 -2.46 -16.19 -9.14
C HIS A 45 -3.34 -15.71 -7.96
N GLU A 46 -4.15 -16.59 -7.40
CA GLU A 46 -5.00 -16.32 -6.24
C GLU A 46 -4.21 -15.97 -4.98
N GLN A 47 -2.98 -16.44 -4.85
CA GLN A 47 -2.10 -16.10 -3.73
C GLN A 47 -1.49 -14.70 -3.89
N VAL A 48 -1.22 -14.30 -5.13
CA VAL A 48 -0.71 -12.95 -5.44
C VAL A 48 -1.79 -11.90 -5.25
N TYR A 49 -3.02 -12.23 -5.65
CA TYR A 49 -4.19 -11.34 -5.55
C TYR A 49 -5.14 -11.74 -4.40
N GLY A 50 -4.59 -12.28 -3.32
CA GLY A 50 -5.34 -12.72 -2.15
C GLY A 50 -5.96 -11.56 -1.34
N PRO A 51 -6.11 -11.73 -0.02
CA PRO A 51 -6.78 -10.75 0.83
C PRO A 51 -6.11 -9.37 0.87
N TYR A 52 -4.85 -9.27 0.43
CA TYR A 52 -4.11 -8.01 0.33
C TYR A 52 -2.98 -8.10 -0.69
N ILE A 53 -2.65 -6.93 -1.25
CA ILE A 53 -1.51 -6.71 -2.13
C ILE A 53 -0.54 -5.81 -1.37
N THR A 54 0.74 -6.21 -1.30
CA THR A 54 1.79 -5.36 -0.74
C THR A 54 2.87 -5.13 -1.77
N ILE A 55 3.16 -3.87 -2.02
CA ILE A 55 4.24 -3.40 -2.91
C ILE A 55 5.18 -2.48 -2.12
N HIS A 56 6.39 -2.30 -2.62
CA HIS A 56 7.35 -1.39 -2.01
C HIS A 56 8.30 -0.82 -3.06
N GLU A 57 8.82 0.38 -2.77
CA GLU A 57 9.79 1.04 -3.64
C GLU A 57 10.81 1.82 -2.80
N HIS A 58 12.06 1.85 -3.26
CA HIS A 58 13.09 2.71 -2.72
C HIS A 58 13.10 4.05 -3.47
N ILE A 59 13.06 5.15 -2.71
CA ILE A 59 13.04 6.53 -3.22
C ILE A 59 14.24 7.28 -2.67
N GLU A 60 15.09 7.85 -3.52
CA GLU A 60 16.23 8.68 -3.14
C GLU A 60 15.78 10.08 -2.68
N CYS A 61 14.95 10.11 -1.65
CA CYS A 61 14.43 11.31 -1.01
C CYS A 61 14.30 11.06 0.50
N PRO A 62 14.62 12.03 1.37
CA PRO A 62 14.51 11.88 2.82
C PRO A 62 13.10 11.51 3.28
N PRO A 63 12.96 10.64 4.31
CA PRO A 63 11.67 10.14 4.78
C PRO A 63 10.66 11.23 5.15
N GLU A 64 11.12 12.30 5.77
CA GLU A 64 10.27 13.41 6.20
C GLU A 64 9.69 14.17 5.00
N LYS A 65 10.45 14.26 3.90
CA LYS A 65 9.98 14.89 2.65
C LYS A 65 8.98 14.00 1.93
N VAL A 66 9.24 12.69 1.87
CA VAL A 66 8.30 11.71 1.32
C VAL A 66 7.01 11.73 2.11
N PHE A 67 7.10 11.69 3.45
CA PHE A 67 5.94 11.77 4.33
C PHE A 67 5.14 13.07 4.11
N ALA A 68 5.79 14.23 4.14
CA ALA A 68 5.12 15.52 3.98
C ALA A 68 4.38 15.62 2.63
N TYR A 69 4.97 15.06 1.57
CA TYR A 69 4.34 15.02 0.26
C TYR A 69 3.11 14.10 0.24
N MET A 70 3.25 12.88 0.73
CA MET A 70 2.16 11.90 0.77
C MET A 70 1.04 12.31 1.74
N ALA A 71 1.38 12.93 2.87
CA ALA A 71 0.39 13.41 3.85
C ALA A 71 -0.50 14.55 3.31
N ASN A 72 -0.06 15.25 2.28
CA ASN A 72 -0.90 16.22 1.59
C ASN A 72 -1.80 15.49 0.57
N PRO A 73 -3.12 15.44 0.79
CA PRO A 73 -4.03 14.66 -0.07
C PRO A 73 -4.03 15.12 -1.53
N TYR A 74 -3.71 16.38 -1.79
CA TYR A 74 -3.62 16.91 -3.15
C TYR A 74 -2.45 16.33 -3.94
N SER A 75 -1.46 15.69 -3.30
CA SER A 75 -0.39 14.98 -4.01
C SER A 75 -0.93 13.84 -4.86
N LEU A 76 -2.07 13.26 -4.51
CA LEU A 76 -2.71 12.17 -5.28
C LEU A 76 -2.94 12.54 -6.73
N VAL A 77 -3.24 13.81 -7.05
CA VAL A 77 -3.43 14.23 -8.46
C VAL A 77 -2.14 14.26 -9.26
N GLU A 78 -0.98 14.24 -8.61
CA GLU A 78 0.32 14.23 -9.27
C GLU A 78 0.85 12.82 -9.55
N TRP A 79 0.84 11.95 -8.54
CA TRP A 79 1.50 10.66 -8.64
C TRP A 79 0.57 9.49 -8.98
N THR A 80 -0.73 9.56 -8.68
CA THR A 80 -1.65 8.53 -9.16
C THR A 80 -1.92 8.69 -10.65
N TYR A 81 -2.09 7.58 -11.35
CA TYR A 81 -2.41 7.64 -12.78
C TYR A 81 -3.86 8.08 -13.04
N SER A 82 -4.76 7.94 -12.08
CA SER A 82 -6.20 8.05 -12.31
C SER A 82 -6.90 9.19 -11.56
N VAL A 83 -6.53 9.51 -10.31
CA VAL A 83 -7.26 10.49 -9.48
C VAL A 83 -7.00 11.90 -9.94
N ARG A 84 -8.09 12.66 -10.21
CA ARG A 84 -8.03 14.06 -10.66
C ARG A 84 -9.13 14.90 -10.01
N GLU A 85 -9.03 16.21 -10.15
CA GLU A 85 -10.07 17.18 -9.77
C GLU A 85 -10.46 17.11 -8.28
N LEU A 86 -9.51 16.85 -7.40
CA LEU A 86 -9.77 16.76 -5.95
C LEU A 86 -10.25 18.11 -5.40
N ARG A 87 -11.39 18.10 -4.72
CA ARG A 87 -11.98 19.25 -4.05
C ARG A 87 -12.66 18.83 -2.74
N PRO A 88 -12.88 19.76 -1.80
CA PRO A 88 -13.59 19.48 -0.55
C PRO A 88 -15.01 18.91 -0.80
N ALA A 89 -15.38 17.89 -0.02
CA ALA A 89 -16.66 17.18 -0.14
C ALA A 89 -17.64 17.47 1.01
N GLY A 90 -17.62 18.69 1.53
CA GLY A 90 -18.60 19.16 2.54
C GLY A 90 -18.37 18.65 3.96
N ARG A 91 -17.34 17.80 4.21
CA ARG A 91 -16.94 17.35 5.55
C ARG A 91 -15.44 17.63 5.75
N PRO A 92 -15.01 18.00 6.96
CA PRO A 92 -13.60 18.22 7.24
C PRO A 92 -12.71 17.02 6.83
N GLY A 93 -11.67 17.28 6.04
CA GLY A 93 -10.72 16.28 5.61
C GLY A 93 -11.24 15.28 4.56
N LEU A 94 -12.50 15.38 4.12
CA LEU A 94 -13.04 14.57 3.05
C LEU A 94 -12.92 15.33 1.72
N LEU A 95 -12.31 14.70 0.73
CA LEU A 95 -12.22 15.20 -0.63
C LEU A 95 -13.04 14.32 -1.57
N VAL A 96 -13.43 14.88 -2.70
CA VAL A 96 -13.99 14.13 -3.83
C VAL A 96 -13.28 14.56 -5.11
N GLY A 97 -12.97 13.59 -5.94
CA GLY A 97 -12.41 13.78 -7.26
C GLY A 97 -13.05 12.81 -8.25
N VAL A 98 -12.37 12.59 -9.35
CA VAL A 98 -12.77 11.60 -10.37
C VAL A 98 -11.59 10.70 -10.70
N ASP A 99 -11.89 9.45 -11.03
CA ASP A 99 -10.91 8.52 -11.61
C ASP A 99 -10.87 8.58 -13.14
N SER A 100 -10.09 7.71 -13.78
CA SER A 100 -9.98 7.63 -15.24
C SER A 100 -11.30 7.30 -15.94
N GLY A 101 -12.22 6.60 -15.27
CA GLY A 101 -13.56 6.30 -15.74
C GLY A 101 -14.59 7.40 -15.47
N ARG A 102 -14.14 8.57 -14.98
CA ARG A 102 -15.02 9.68 -14.53
C ARG A 102 -15.93 9.30 -13.37
N THR A 103 -15.59 8.23 -12.63
CA THR A 103 -16.31 7.83 -11.43
C THR A 103 -15.94 8.77 -10.28
N PRO A 104 -16.92 9.28 -9.51
CA PRO A 104 -16.61 10.02 -8.28
C PRO A 104 -15.87 9.14 -7.29
N ILE A 105 -14.67 9.57 -6.90
CA ILE A 105 -13.89 8.93 -5.84
C ILE A 105 -13.76 9.86 -4.65
N TYR A 106 -14.21 9.40 -3.50
CA TYR A 106 -14.06 10.11 -2.23
C TYR A 106 -12.81 9.62 -1.51
N CYS A 107 -12.09 10.53 -0.89
CA CYS A 107 -10.82 10.23 -0.23
C CYS A 107 -10.66 11.02 1.06
N ARG A 108 -10.13 10.35 2.10
CA ARG A 108 -9.62 10.97 3.32
C ARG A 108 -8.22 10.46 3.58
N THR A 109 -7.30 11.37 3.84
CA THR A 109 -5.93 11.05 4.26
C THR A 109 -5.85 11.05 5.79
N VAL A 110 -5.24 9.99 6.34
CA VAL A 110 -4.92 9.86 7.76
C VAL A 110 -3.41 9.72 7.88
N ALA A 111 -2.74 10.71 8.47
CA ALA A 111 -1.29 10.76 8.55
C ALA A 111 -0.81 10.88 9.99
N HIS A 112 0.23 10.10 10.34
CA HIS A 112 0.88 10.10 11.63
C HIS A 112 2.38 10.31 11.47
N GLN A 113 2.83 11.52 11.74
CA GLN A 113 4.22 11.94 11.50
C GLN A 113 5.23 11.11 12.29
N ASP A 114 4.97 10.84 13.56
CA ASP A 114 5.89 10.11 14.43
C ASP A 114 6.10 8.65 13.98
N ALA A 115 5.10 8.07 13.33
CA ALA A 115 5.16 6.72 12.79
C ALA A 115 5.53 6.69 11.30
N LEU A 116 5.58 7.84 10.64
CA LEU A 116 5.74 7.99 9.18
C LEU A 116 4.75 7.10 8.41
N THR A 117 3.47 7.13 8.82
CA THR A 117 2.39 6.42 8.14
C THR A 117 1.42 7.39 7.50
N VAL A 118 0.94 7.04 6.31
CA VAL A 118 -0.07 7.81 5.57
C VAL A 118 -1.06 6.84 4.98
N ASP A 119 -2.28 6.84 5.49
CA ASP A 119 -3.34 5.97 5.00
C ASP A 119 -4.33 6.77 4.18
N TYR A 120 -4.71 6.24 3.02
CA TYR A 120 -5.77 6.78 2.19
C TYR A 120 -7.00 5.90 2.34
N HIS A 121 -8.08 6.48 2.82
CA HIS A 121 -9.38 5.84 2.93
C HIS A 121 -10.27 6.39 1.83
N CYS A 122 -10.71 5.52 0.92
CA CYS A 122 -11.45 5.90 -0.27
C CYS A 122 -12.75 5.12 -0.43
N ALA A 123 -13.64 5.64 -1.26
CA ALA A 123 -14.80 4.91 -1.77
C ALA A 123 -15.26 5.51 -3.10
N TRP A 124 -15.83 4.67 -3.96
CA TRP A 124 -16.54 5.13 -5.13
C TRP A 124 -17.96 5.55 -4.77
N ASP A 125 -18.46 6.61 -5.44
CA ASP A 125 -19.82 7.12 -5.41
C ASP A 125 -20.31 7.72 -4.09
N GLN A 126 -19.67 7.48 -2.98
CA GLN A 126 -20.14 7.96 -1.67
C GLN A 126 -18.99 8.27 -0.71
N GLY A 127 -19.24 9.16 0.25
CA GLY A 127 -18.24 9.60 1.23
C GLY A 127 -18.53 9.18 2.68
N ASP A 128 -19.48 8.27 2.90
CA ASP A 128 -19.89 7.84 4.25
C ASP A 128 -19.05 6.68 4.76
N GLU A 129 -18.91 5.62 3.97
CA GLU A 129 -18.10 4.46 4.27
C GLU A 129 -16.89 4.42 3.34
N LEU A 130 -15.72 4.78 3.85
CA LEU A 130 -14.47 4.78 3.08
C LEU A 130 -13.76 3.44 3.28
N TRP A 131 -14.19 2.44 2.55
CA TRP A 131 -13.81 1.05 2.73
C TRP A 131 -12.59 0.61 1.90
N MET A 132 -12.20 1.38 0.88
CA MET A 132 -11.00 1.16 0.10
C MET A 132 -9.81 1.74 0.87
N VAL A 133 -9.09 0.91 1.60
CA VAL A 133 -8.03 1.37 2.49
C VAL A 133 -6.66 1.03 1.93
N TYR A 134 -5.84 2.05 1.76
CA TYR A 134 -4.47 2.00 1.29
C TYR A 134 -3.53 2.40 2.42
N LEU A 135 -2.85 1.41 2.99
CA LEU A 135 -1.94 1.59 4.11
C LEU A 135 -0.53 1.86 3.59
N ASN A 136 0.05 3.00 3.99
CA ASN A 136 1.41 3.33 3.59
C ASN A 136 2.29 3.56 4.80
N ARG A 137 3.48 2.97 4.77
CA ARG A 137 4.54 3.23 5.73
C ARG A 137 5.81 3.67 5.03
N ILE A 138 6.41 4.75 5.52
CA ILE A 138 7.70 5.24 5.06
C ILE A 138 8.76 4.82 6.06
N VAL A 139 9.81 4.16 5.60
CA VAL A 139 10.92 3.67 6.43
C VAL A 139 12.20 4.32 5.97
N PRO A 140 13.06 4.86 6.88
CA PRO A 140 14.38 5.33 6.50
C PRO A 140 15.19 4.20 5.84
N ALA A 141 15.63 4.40 4.58
CA ALA A 141 16.32 3.36 3.83
C ALA A 141 17.68 3.01 4.43
N GLU A 142 18.30 3.93 5.17
CA GLU A 142 19.53 3.66 5.91
C GLU A 142 19.35 2.55 6.95
N THR A 143 18.20 2.52 7.63
CA THR A 143 17.89 1.50 8.65
C THR A 143 17.71 0.10 8.07
N VAL A 144 17.13 -0.02 6.86
CA VAL A 144 16.70 -1.33 6.31
C VAL A 144 17.52 -1.79 5.10
N LEU A 145 18.16 -0.87 4.38
CA LEU A 145 18.95 -1.14 3.18
C LEU A 145 20.40 -0.65 3.26
N ASN A 146 20.78 0.02 4.36
CA ASN A 146 22.09 0.67 4.52
C ASN A 146 22.42 1.61 3.35
N ARG A 147 21.47 2.42 2.91
CA ARG A 147 21.61 3.39 1.83
C ARG A 147 20.72 4.61 2.06
N PRO A 148 21.07 5.80 1.51
CA PRO A 148 20.25 7.00 1.66
C PRO A 148 18.84 6.86 1.09
N GLY A 149 17.90 7.66 1.61
CA GLY A 149 16.54 7.74 1.10
C GLY A 149 15.51 7.06 1.97
N SER A 150 14.42 6.64 1.36
CA SER A 150 13.25 6.06 2.00
C SER A 150 12.83 4.77 1.31
N VAL A 151 12.23 3.85 2.06
CA VAL A 151 11.43 2.76 1.49
C VAL A 151 9.97 3.06 1.78
N VAL A 152 9.16 3.16 0.76
CA VAL A 152 7.70 3.23 0.89
C VAL A 152 7.14 1.82 0.76
N ILE A 153 6.38 1.39 1.75
CA ILE A 153 5.63 0.13 1.75
C ILE A 153 4.16 0.48 1.67
N TRP A 154 3.49 -0.06 0.66
CA TRP A 154 2.08 0.18 0.41
C TRP A 154 1.33 -1.15 0.43
N THR A 155 0.28 -1.24 1.25
CA THR A 155 -0.61 -2.40 1.31
C THR A 155 -2.05 -1.97 1.01
N ASN A 156 -2.70 -2.69 0.11
CA ASN A 156 -4.12 -2.54 -0.18
C ASN A 156 -4.84 -3.84 0.20
N CYS A 157 -5.90 -3.74 1.00
CA CYS A 157 -6.67 -4.87 1.49
C CYS A 157 -7.90 -5.12 0.61
N HIS A 158 -8.16 -6.40 0.31
CA HIS A 158 -9.32 -6.83 -0.49
C HIS A 158 -10.58 -6.87 0.39
N HIS A 159 -11.24 -5.72 0.55
CA HIS A 159 -12.52 -5.66 1.24
C HIS A 159 -13.60 -6.41 0.45
N PRO A 160 -14.58 -7.11 1.08
CA PRO A 160 -15.65 -7.82 0.37
C PRO A 160 -16.48 -6.96 -0.60
N TYR A 161 -16.46 -5.65 -0.44
CA TYR A 161 -17.12 -4.72 -1.36
C TYR A 161 -16.44 -4.62 -2.73
N TYR A 162 -15.21 -5.07 -2.88
CA TYR A 162 -14.62 -5.24 -4.20
C TYR A 162 -15.38 -6.31 -5.01
N ASP A 163 -15.79 -7.40 -4.37
CA ASP A 163 -16.47 -8.51 -5.05
C ASP A 163 -17.91 -8.16 -5.45
N LYS A 164 -18.52 -7.21 -4.72
CA LYS A 164 -19.90 -6.82 -4.98
C LYS A 164 -20.15 -5.37 -4.57
N ASN A 165 -20.60 -4.53 -5.51
CA ASN A 165 -21.01 -3.16 -5.21
C ASN A 165 -22.12 -3.14 -4.14
N PRO A 166 -21.87 -2.56 -2.95
CA PRO A 166 -22.90 -2.46 -1.90
C PRO A 166 -23.83 -1.26 -2.11
N PHE A 167 -23.51 -0.36 -3.08
CA PHE A 167 -24.23 0.90 -3.31
C PHE A 167 -24.69 1.06 -4.77
N PRO A 168 -25.29 0.03 -5.42
CA PRO A 168 -25.63 0.11 -6.84
C PRO A 168 -26.60 1.23 -7.19
N TRP A 169 -27.41 1.66 -6.22
CA TRP A 169 -28.37 2.75 -6.40
C TRP A 169 -27.73 4.15 -6.47
N LEU A 170 -26.45 4.30 -6.10
CA LEU A 170 -25.70 5.55 -6.20
C LEU A 170 -25.05 5.70 -7.58
N CYS A 171 -24.92 4.62 -8.34
CA CYS A 171 -24.36 4.64 -9.65
C CYS A 171 -25.42 5.08 -10.68
N SER A 172 -25.14 6.17 -11.40
CA SER A 172 -26.04 6.70 -12.45
C SER A 172 -26.06 5.86 -13.72
N ASP A 173 -25.02 5.05 -13.95
CA ASP A 173 -24.88 4.16 -15.10
C ASP A 173 -24.77 2.70 -14.65
N ALA A 174 -25.85 1.94 -14.88
CA ALA A 174 -25.90 0.53 -14.54
C ALA A 174 -24.92 -0.36 -15.35
N LYS A 175 -24.33 0.17 -16.42
CA LYS A 175 -23.33 -0.54 -17.24
C LYS A 175 -21.90 -0.22 -16.85
N ARG A 176 -21.70 0.73 -15.95
CA ARG A 176 -20.37 1.08 -15.46
C ARG A 176 -19.76 -0.12 -14.72
N GLU A 177 -18.50 -0.40 -15.02
CA GLU A 177 -17.72 -1.41 -14.31
C GLU A 177 -17.58 -1.03 -12.83
N TRP A 178 -17.53 -2.02 -11.98
CA TRP A 178 -17.25 -1.84 -10.56
C TRP A 178 -15.73 -1.85 -10.31
N VAL A 179 -15.27 -1.16 -9.30
CA VAL A 179 -13.85 -1.07 -9.00
C VAL A 179 -13.20 -2.44 -8.76
N GLY A 180 -13.95 -3.40 -8.22
CA GLY A 180 -13.46 -4.75 -7.99
C GLY A 180 -13.21 -5.58 -9.23
N ASP A 181 -13.86 -5.23 -10.35
CA ASP A 181 -13.59 -5.86 -11.65
C ASP A 181 -12.14 -5.63 -12.11
N TRP A 182 -11.51 -4.57 -11.58
CA TRP A 182 -10.11 -4.21 -11.84
C TRP A 182 -9.13 -4.80 -10.83
N TRP A 183 -9.59 -5.50 -9.80
CA TRP A 183 -8.71 -6.05 -8.76
C TRP A 183 -7.50 -6.84 -9.31
N PRO A 184 -7.62 -7.66 -10.36
CA PRO A 184 -6.47 -8.35 -10.95
C PRO A 184 -5.39 -7.43 -11.50
N LEU A 185 -5.71 -6.16 -11.78
CA LEU A 185 -4.78 -5.15 -12.29
C LEU A 185 -4.22 -4.23 -11.19
N PHE A 186 -4.71 -4.34 -9.96
CA PHE A 186 -4.31 -3.45 -8.85
C PHE A 186 -2.82 -3.53 -8.56
N TYR A 187 -2.24 -4.73 -8.60
CA TYR A 187 -0.80 -4.88 -8.40
C TYR A 187 0.00 -4.05 -9.41
N ALA A 188 -0.28 -4.21 -10.69
CA ALA A 188 0.40 -3.47 -11.76
C ALA A 188 0.08 -1.97 -11.71
N GLY A 189 -1.17 -1.60 -11.51
CA GLY A 189 -1.60 -0.20 -11.42
C GLY A 189 -0.94 0.54 -10.26
N HIS A 190 -0.96 -0.03 -9.07
CA HIS A 190 -0.34 0.59 -7.89
C HIS A 190 1.20 0.58 -7.99
N THR A 191 1.81 -0.39 -8.68
CA THR A 191 3.26 -0.36 -8.95
C THR A 191 3.60 0.85 -9.82
N ILE A 192 2.84 1.12 -10.88
CA ILE A 192 3.02 2.31 -11.73
C ILE A 192 2.88 3.60 -10.90
N GLU A 193 1.89 3.67 -10.02
CA GLU A 193 1.69 4.83 -9.15
C GLU A 193 2.87 5.03 -8.19
N LEU A 194 3.38 3.96 -7.60
CA LEU A 194 4.53 4.03 -6.71
C LEU A 194 5.81 4.43 -7.46
N GLU A 195 5.98 3.97 -8.70
CA GLU A 195 7.05 4.43 -9.59
C GLU A 195 6.93 5.91 -9.94
N ASN A 196 5.71 6.40 -10.21
CA ASN A 196 5.46 7.83 -10.44
C ASN A 196 5.84 8.66 -9.20
N LEU A 197 5.44 8.22 -8.01
CA LEU A 197 5.82 8.85 -6.75
C LEU A 197 7.35 8.97 -6.63
N LYS A 198 8.07 7.87 -6.91
CA LYS A 198 9.53 7.84 -6.94
C LYS A 198 10.11 8.86 -7.92
N LEU A 199 9.67 8.81 -9.16
CA LEU A 199 10.19 9.67 -10.23
C LEU A 199 10.01 11.16 -9.90
N ILE A 200 8.84 11.55 -9.38
CA ILE A 200 8.55 12.94 -9.00
C ILE A 200 9.44 13.37 -7.84
N LEU A 201 9.50 12.59 -6.77
CA LEU A 201 10.24 12.96 -5.57
C LEU A 201 11.74 12.99 -5.80
N GLU A 202 12.30 12.00 -6.48
CA GLU A 202 13.73 11.97 -6.82
C GLU A 202 14.11 13.09 -7.77
N HIS A 203 13.29 13.39 -8.79
CA HIS A 203 13.53 14.49 -9.70
C HIS A 203 13.61 15.83 -8.96
N ARG A 204 12.61 16.09 -8.10
CA ARG A 204 12.55 17.35 -7.32
C ARG A 204 13.69 17.42 -6.32
N HIS A 205 13.96 16.33 -5.61
CA HIS A 205 15.01 16.29 -4.59
C HIS A 205 16.41 16.51 -5.18
N ARG A 206 16.77 15.79 -6.26
CA ARG A 206 18.08 15.94 -6.92
C ARG A 206 18.32 17.34 -7.48
N ARG A 207 17.28 18.07 -7.85
CA ARG A 207 17.38 19.43 -8.36
C ARG A 207 17.24 20.51 -7.29
N GLY A 208 17.07 20.15 -6.03
CA GLY A 208 16.84 21.11 -4.96
C GLY A 208 15.53 21.89 -5.11
N LEU A 209 14.55 21.34 -5.86
CA LEU A 209 13.24 21.95 -6.03
C LEU A 209 12.36 21.71 -4.81
N PRO A 210 11.36 22.57 -4.56
CA PRO A 210 10.33 22.27 -3.59
C PRO A 210 9.63 20.93 -3.91
N ILE A 211 9.27 20.17 -2.88
CA ILE A 211 8.71 18.83 -3.09
C ILE A 211 7.25 18.91 -3.58
N GLY A 212 6.48 19.90 -3.17
CA GLY A 212 5.10 20.09 -3.63
C GLY A 212 4.08 19.45 -2.69
N PRO A 213 2.82 19.21 -3.11
CA PRO A 213 2.31 19.17 -4.50
C PRO A 213 2.07 20.58 -5.13
N PHE A 214 2.06 20.63 -6.46
CA PHE A 214 1.89 21.89 -7.21
C PHE A 214 0.72 21.88 -8.20
N LEU A 215 0.22 20.68 -8.58
CA LEU A 215 -0.92 20.56 -9.50
C LEU A 215 -2.27 20.67 -8.80
N ALA A 216 -2.30 20.70 -7.49
CA ALA A 216 -3.50 21.00 -6.76
C ALA A 216 -3.78 22.50 -6.87
N GLU A 217 -4.71 22.89 -7.70
CA GLU A 217 -5.27 24.24 -7.61
C GLU A 217 -5.86 24.41 -6.22
N ALA A 218 -5.36 25.38 -5.47
CA ALA A 218 -6.04 25.81 -4.26
C ALA A 218 -7.46 26.21 -4.67
N PRO A 219 -8.50 25.75 -3.96
CA PRO A 219 -9.85 26.21 -4.24
C PRO A 219 -9.87 27.73 -4.11
N SER A 220 -10.21 28.40 -5.20
CA SER A 220 -10.43 29.84 -5.28
C SER A 220 -11.58 30.27 -4.37
#